data_6af5c1e5a4d111f992c2e16de8d8ac13
#
_entry.id   6af5c1e5a4d111f992c2e16de8d8ac13
#
_cell.length_a   1.000
_cell.length_b   1.000
_cell.length_c   1.000
_cell.angle_alpha   90.00
_cell.angle_beta   90.00
_cell.angle_gamma   90.00
#
_symmetry.space_group_name_H-M   'P 1'
#
loop_
_entity.id
_entity.type
_entity.pdbx_description
1 polymer ?
#
loop_
_entity_poly.entity_id
_entity_poly.type
_entity_poly.pdbx_seq_one_letter_code
_entity_poly.pdbx_strand_id
1 'polypeptide(L)'
;MLSANTSAGSGKFQEYLSALLKSGASFPTARSKAVAACLPDIPSGTISAFLSSPNNILGLEYEKSLCRWNHEQAVSVSFSGKQMSGFPLQRVGEGYHSNRMDGSFASATAIRNTLFSAYSVDVSSKTANDVSSAFAQIQSQLPAESFSILEASGFASLLDTDDFSDALYTKLLLYQHCGYEKFADCSRELSCKIKKHLHQFMSFSQFASLLKSKEITYTRICRVLLHILLNIMQEDYTVSSMNECIT
;
A
#
# COMPACT_ATOMS: atom_id res chain seq x y z
N MET A 1 -12.75 -24.69 -1.34
CA MET A 1 -12.87 -25.56 -0.13
C MET A 1 -12.38 -24.90 1.17
N LEU A 2 -12.23 -23.59 1.27
CA LEU A 2 -11.82 -22.88 2.51
C LEU A 2 -13.00 -22.22 3.26
N SER A 3 -14.23 -22.41 2.81
CA SER A 3 -15.40 -21.66 3.29
C SER A 3 -16.27 -22.35 4.35
N ALA A 4 -15.99 -23.58 4.75
CA ALA A 4 -16.95 -24.35 5.57
C ALA A 4 -16.64 -24.47 7.07
N ASN A 5 -15.53 -23.88 7.58
CA ASN A 5 -15.20 -23.98 9.02
C ASN A 5 -14.72 -22.66 9.64
N THR A 6 -15.41 -21.56 9.35
CA THR A 6 -14.94 -20.20 9.72
C THR A 6 -15.02 -19.87 11.21
N SER A 7 -15.89 -20.47 12.00
CA SER A 7 -16.00 -20.12 13.43
C SER A 7 -15.02 -20.89 14.33
N ALA A 8 -14.86 -22.20 14.15
CA ALA A 8 -13.93 -22.99 14.96
C ALA A 8 -12.46 -22.81 14.56
N GLY A 9 -12.19 -22.59 13.27
CA GLY A 9 -10.84 -22.29 12.77
C GLY A 9 -10.36 -20.89 13.12
N SER A 10 -11.25 -19.92 13.24
CA SER A 10 -10.93 -18.54 13.63
C SER A 10 -10.37 -18.45 15.05
N GLY A 11 -10.94 -19.18 16.01
CA GLY A 11 -10.48 -19.18 17.40
C GLY A 11 -9.05 -19.74 17.53
N LYS A 12 -8.80 -20.89 16.94
CA LYS A 12 -7.46 -21.51 16.95
C LYS A 12 -6.40 -20.66 16.26
N PHE A 13 -6.74 -20.07 15.12
CA PHE A 13 -5.83 -19.16 14.41
C PHE A 13 -5.44 -17.95 15.29
N GLN A 14 -6.40 -17.31 15.94
CA GLN A 14 -6.14 -16.16 16.82
C GLN A 14 -5.29 -16.55 18.03
N GLU A 15 -5.53 -17.71 18.61
CA GLU A 15 -4.74 -18.25 19.72
C GLU A 15 -3.26 -18.45 19.32
N TYR A 16 -3.01 -19.18 18.21
CA TYR A 16 -1.66 -19.37 17.69
C TYR A 16 -0.98 -18.05 17.33
N LEU A 17 -1.70 -17.16 16.64
CA LEU A 17 -1.17 -15.85 16.25
C LEU A 17 -0.75 -15.03 17.48
N SER A 18 -1.64 -14.95 18.49
CA SER A 18 -1.37 -14.20 19.72
C SER A 18 -0.18 -14.77 20.50
N ALA A 19 -0.08 -16.10 20.62
CA ALA A 19 1.03 -16.75 21.27
C ALA A 19 2.38 -16.47 20.59
N LEU A 20 2.40 -16.51 19.25
CA LEU A 20 3.60 -16.24 18.45
C LEU A 20 4.01 -14.76 18.50
N LEU A 21 3.05 -13.84 18.50
CA LEU A 21 3.35 -12.41 18.67
C LEU A 21 3.91 -12.10 20.05
N LYS A 22 3.36 -12.70 21.10
CA LYS A 22 3.88 -12.58 22.48
C LYS A 22 5.30 -13.14 22.62
N SER A 23 5.66 -14.16 21.84
CA SER A 23 7.04 -14.70 21.80
C SER A 23 8.04 -13.83 21.01
N GLY A 24 7.60 -12.66 20.48
CA GLY A 24 8.46 -11.73 19.75
C GLY A 24 8.59 -12.01 18.25
N ALA A 25 7.79 -12.92 17.68
CA ALA A 25 7.78 -13.14 16.24
C ALA A 25 7.20 -11.93 15.49
N SER A 26 7.75 -11.63 14.31
CA SER A 26 7.16 -10.60 13.45
C SER A 26 5.77 -11.05 12.98
N PHE A 27 4.87 -10.09 12.74
CA PHE A 27 3.50 -10.38 12.29
C PHE A 27 3.45 -11.29 11.05
N PRO A 28 4.23 -11.07 9.96
CA PRO A 28 4.24 -11.97 8.81
C PRO A 28 4.64 -13.40 9.17
N THR A 29 5.65 -13.57 10.02
CA THR A 29 6.12 -14.89 10.48
C THR A 29 5.09 -15.58 11.37
N ALA A 30 4.51 -14.84 12.31
CA ALA A 30 3.48 -15.35 13.21
C ALA A 30 2.23 -15.78 12.43
N ARG A 31 1.78 -14.96 11.47
CA ARG A 31 0.65 -15.30 10.60
C ARG A 31 0.90 -16.56 9.78
N SER A 32 2.06 -16.67 9.13
CA SER A 32 2.41 -17.85 8.32
C SER A 32 2.40 -19.13 9.16
N LYS A 33 2.99 -19.10 10.35
CA LYS A 33 3.01 -20.25 11.27
C LYS A 33 1.63 -20.59 11.83
N ALA A 34 0.81 -19.57 12.16
CA ALA A 34 -0.55 -19.79 12.65
C ALA A 34 -1.44 -20.43 11.57
N VAL A 35 -1.32 -19.98 10.31
CA VAL A 35 -2.04 -20.60 9.18
C VAL A 35 -1.57 -22.04 8.97
N ALA A 36 -0.26 -22.31 9.03
CA ALA A 36 0.27 -23.66 8.88
C ALA A 36 -0.23 -24.61 9.99
N ALA A 37 -0.34 -24.14 11.22
CA ALA A 37 -0.90 -24.93 12.32
C ALA A 37 -2.40 -25.23 12.14
N CYS A 38 -3.14 -24.38 11.44
CA CYS A 38 -4.56 -24.58 11.13
C CYS A 38 -4.80 -25.43 9.88
N LEU A 39 -3.80 -25.57 9.01
CA LEU A 39 -3.88 -26.31 7.73
C LEU A 39 -2.76 -27.34 7.62
N PRO A 40 -2.79 -28.39 8.44
CA PRO A 40 -1.72 -29.38 8.51
C PRO A 40 -1.49 -30.17 7.19
N ASP A 41 -2.52 -30.26 6.36
CA ASP A 41 -2.46 -30.96 5.07
C ASP A 41 -1.69 -30.17 3.99
N ILE A 42 -1.38 -28.89 4.24
CA ILE A 42 -0.64 -28.04 3.30
C ILE A 42 0.79 -27.86 3.81
N PRO A 43 1.82 -28.17 3.01
CA PRO A 43 3.21 -27.96 3.41
C PRO A 43 3.46 -26.50 3.86
N SER A 44 4.11 -26.33 5.00
CA SER A 44 4.39 -25.02 5.57
C SER A 44 5.17 -24.09 4.64
N GLY A 45 6.05 -24.65 3.79
CA GLY A 45 6.77 -23.93 2.75
C GLY A 45 5.84 -23.32 1.71
N THR A 46 4.80 -24.03 1.28
CA THR A 46 3.79 -23.54 0.33
C THR A 46 2.99 -22.39 0.94
N ILE A 47 2.58 -22.52 2.21
CA ILE A 47 1.87 -21.46 2.94
C ILE A 47 2.76 -20.23 3.06
N SER A 48 4.02 -20.40 3.42
CA SER A 48 4.97 -19.29 3.55
C SER A 48 5.20 -18.58 2.22
N ALA A 49 5.42 -19.31 1.14
CA ALA A 49 5.58 -18.77 -0.21
C ALA A 49 4.33 -18.00 -0.66
N PHE A 50 3.14 -18.56 -0.42
CA PHE A 50 1.87 -17.89 -0.75
C PHE A 50 1.70 -16.57 0.01
N LEU A 51 1.92 -16.59 1.34
CA LEU A 51 1.74 -15.44 2.20
C LEU A 51 2.89 -14.42 2.13
N SER A 52 3.98 -14.72 1.43
CA SER A 52 5.05 -13.74 1.15
C SER A 52 4.70 -12.80 -0.01
N SER A 53 3.74 -13.18 -0.86
CA SER A 53 3.31 -12.35 -1.99
C SER A 53 2.23 -11.33 -1.56
N PRO A 54 2.46 -10.02 -1.74
CA PRO A 54 1.46 -8.99 -1.43
C PRO A 54 0.15 -9.18 -2.20
N ASN A 55 0.22 -9.60 -3.47
CA ASN A 55 -0.97 -9.83 -4.30
C ASN A 55 -1.81 -11.01 -3.79
N ASN A 56 -1.16 -12.07 -3.31
CA ASN A 56 -1.88 -13.22 -2.74
C ASN A 56 -2.56 -12.85 -1.43
N ILE A 57 -1.92 -12.01 -0.62
CA ILE A 57 -2.52 -11.47 0.61
C ILE A 57 -3.75 -10.64 0.29
N LEU A 58 -3.65 -9.75 -0.69
CA LEU A 58 -4.76 -8.92 -1.14
C LEU A 58 -5.91 -9.78 -1.68
N GLY A 59 -5.61 -10.76 -2.53
CA GLY A 59 -6.59 -11.72 -3.03
C GLY A 59 -7.31 -12.48 -1.90
N LEU A 60 -6.58 -12.89 -0.85
CA LEU A 60 -7.17 -13.53 0.32
C LEU A 60 -8.12 -12.60 1.09
N GLU A 61 -7.80 -11.31 1.22
CA GLU A 61 -8.69 -10.34 1.88
C GLU A 61 -9.94 -10.06 1.02
N TYR A 62 -9.83 -10.04 -0.30
CA TYR A 62 -11.00 -10.00 -1.19
C TYR A 62 -11.89 -11.23 -1.02
N GLU A 63 -11.32 -12.43 -1.01
CA GLU A 63 -12.10 -13.67 -0.79
C GLU A 63 -12.81 -13.67 0.57
N LYS A 64 -12.16 -13.21 1.63
CA LYS A 64 -12.81 -13.06 2.93
C LYS A 64 -13.98 -12.08 2.88
N SER A 65 -13.83 -10.96 2.20
CA SER A 65 -14.88 -9.97 2.05
C SER A 65 -16.06 -10.51 1.24
N LEU A 66 -15.77 -11.23 0.15
CA LEU A 66 -16.80 -11.90 -0.67
C LEU A 66 -17.55 -12.97 0.12
N CYS A 67 -16.85 -13.79 0.90
CA CYS A 67 -17.49 -14.80 1.76
C CYS A 67 -18.41 -14.14 2.79
N ARG A 68 -17.98 -13.04 3.42
CA ARG A 68 -18.81 -12.28 4.37
C ARG A 68 -20.05 -11.71 3.69
N TRP A 69 -19.86 -11.01 2.57
CA TRP A 69 -20.94 -10.45 1.79
C TRP A 69 -21.97 -11.51 1.37
N ASN A 70 -21.52 -12.61 0.77
CA ASN A 70 -22.40 -13.70 0.35
C ASN A 70 -23.18 -14.30 1.52
N HIS A 71 -22.56 -14.42 2.70
CA HIS A 71 -23.20 -14.90 3.90
C HIS A 71 -24.29 -13.91 4.40
N GLU A 72 -23.98 -12.62 4.46
CA GLU A 72 -24.91 -11.57 4.86
C GLU A 72 -26.12 -11.49 3.90
N GLN A 73 -25.89 -11.62 2.59
CA GLN A 73 -26.94 -11.66 1.59
C GLN A 73 -27.81 -12.93 1.70
N ALA A 74 -27.21 -14.08 2.00
CA ALA A 74 -27.95 -15.33 2.16
C ALA A 74 -28.90 -15.31 3.37
N VAL A 75 -28.62 -14.50 4.38
CA VAL A 75 -29.48 -14.32 5.59
C VAL A 75 -30.57 -13.26 5.35
N SER A 76 -30.42 -12.38 4.36
CA SER A 76 -31.39 -11.35 4.04
C SER A 76 -32.57 -11.93 3.24
N VAL A 77 -33.77 -11.83 3.78
CA VAL A 77 -35.04 -12.37 3.20
C VAL A 77 -35.38 -11.73 1.84
N SER A 78 -34.76 -10.59 1.49
CA SER A 78 -35.12 -9.79 0.32
C SER A 78 -34.18 -9.96 -0.87
N PHE A 79 -33.11 -10.73 -0.75
CA PHE A 79 -32.09 -10.80 -1.81
C PHE A 79 -32.19 -12.11 -2.61
N SER A 80 -32.62 -12.00 -3.87
CA SER A 80 -32.63 -13.11 -4.85
C SER A 80 -31.42 -13.07 -5.82
N GLY A 81 -30.35 -12.33 -5.46
CA GLY A 81 -29.19 -12.13 -6.31
C GLY A 81 -28.24 -13.33 -6.37
N LYS A 82 -27.46 -13.40 -7.44
CA LYS A 82 -26.39 -14.41 -7.57
C LYS A 82 -25.26 -14.11 -6.58
N GLN A 83 -24.71 -15.16 -5.98
CA GLN A 83 -23.49 -15.04 -5.17
C GLN A 83 -22.33 -14.55 -6.02
N MET A 84 -21.54 -13.65 -5.46
CA MET A 84 -20.30 -13.20 -6.07
C MET A 84 -19.17 -14.20 -5.83
N SER A 85 -18.33 -14.43 -6.83
CA SER A 85 -17.15 -15.28 -6.72
C SER A 85 -15.92 -14.55 -7.25
N GLY A 86 -14.77 -14.76 -6.59
CA GLY A 86 -13.50 -14.25 -7.07
C GLY A 86 -12.98 -15.06 -8.25
N PHE A 87 -12.39 -14.39 -9.23
CA PHE A 87 -11.70 -15.01 -10.35
C PHE A 87 -10.22 -14.61 -10.32
N PRO A 88 -9.32 -15.47 -9.81
CA PRO A 88 -7.90 -15.15 -9.72
C PRO A 88 -7.25 -15.20 -11.11
N LEU A 89 -6.57 -14.10 -11.48
CA LEU A 89 -5.70 -14.04 -12.65
C LEU A 89 -4.25 -14.11 -12.21
N GLN A 90 -3.49 -15.03 -12.80
CA GLN A 90 -2.06 -15.10 -12.57
C GLN A 90 -1.37 -13.88 -13.17
N ARG A 91 -0.62 -13.15 -12.32
CA ARG A 91 0.20 -12.05 -12.79
C ARG A 91 1.36 -12.59 -13.64
N VAL A 92 1.57 -11.99 -14.80
CA VAL A 92 2.70 -12.26 -15.69
C VAL A 92 3.64 -11.06 -15.66
N GLY A 93 4.95 -11.28 -15.78
CA GLY A 93 5.97 -10.24 -15.83
C GLY A 93 6.80 -10.10 -14.55
N GLU A 94 7.50 -8.98 -14.44
CA GLU A 94 8.44 -8.70 -13.36
C GLU A 94 7.77 -8.59 -11.97
N GLY A 95 8.56 -8.90 -10.92
CA GLY A 95 8.11 -8.78 -9.53
C GLY A 95 7.66 -7.37 -9.17
N TYR A 96 6.79 -7.26 -8.16
CA TYR A 96 6.15 -5.98 -7.76
C TYR A 96 7.15 -4.83 -7.48
N HIS A 97 8.33 -5.17 -6.96
CA HIS A 97 9.38 -4.21 -6.63
C HIS A 97 10.59 -4.28 -7.57
N SER A 98 10.46 -4.95 -8.72
CA SER A 98 11.53 -4.97 -9.71
C SER A 98 11.72 -3.59 -10.33
N ASN A 99 12.97 -3.15 -10.42
CA ASN A 99 13.38 -1.93 -11.14
C ASN A 99 13.82 -2.24 -12.57
N ARG A 100 13.65 -3.49 -13.03
CA ARG A 100 14.09 -3.91 -14.37
C ARG A 100 13.09 -3.49 -15.43
N MET A 101 13.61 -3.03 -16.56
CA MET A 101 12.85 -2.60 -17.73
C MET A 101 13.05 -3.55 -18.94
N ASP A 102 13.79 -4.66 -18.74
CA ASP A 102 14.19 -5.61 -19.78
C ASP A 102 13.26 -6.83 -19.90
N GLY A 103 12.23 -6.92 -19.06
CA GLY A 103 11.21 -7.97 -19.11
C GLY A 103 10.08 -7.67 -20.09
N SER A 104 9.18 -8.66 -20.29
CA SER A 104 7.98 -8.50 -21.14
C SER A 104 7.02 -7.43 -20.59
N PHE A 105 6.96 -7.27 -19.29
CA PHE A 105 6.13 -6.27 -18.60
C PHE A 105 6.91 -5.74 -17.39
N ALA A 106 7.30 -4.48 -17.47
CA ALA A 106 7.94 -3.79 -16.35
C ALA A 106 6.97 -3.54 -15.20
N SER A 107 7.49 -3.43 -13.99
CA SER A 107 6.67 -3.00 -12.85
C SER A 107 6.32 -1.52 -12.94
N ALA A 108 5.20 -1.10 -12.36
CA ALA A 108 4.83 0.32 -12.25
C ALA A 108 5.92 1.13 -11.49
N THR A 109 6.65 0.48 -10.59
CA THR A 109 7.79 1.10 -9.90
C THR A 109 8.94 1.37 -10.85
N ALA A 110 9.29 0.40 -11.72
CA ALA A 110 10.34 0.58 -12.72
C ALA A 110 9.99 1.71 -13.69
N ILE A 111 8.75 1.74 -14.20
CA ILE A 111 8.28 2.81 -15.11
C ILE A 111 8.36 4.17 -14.42
N ARG A 112 7.84 4.32 -13.19
CA ARG A 112 7.93 5.58 -12.44
C ARG A 112 9.38 6.00 -12.20
N ASN A 113 10.22 5.09 -11.75
CA ASN A 113 11.63 5.40 -11.50
C ASN A 113 12.34 5.86 -12.77
N THR A 114 12.07 5.23 -13.91
CA THR A 114 12.62 5.66 -15.20
C THR A 114 12.15 7.07 -15.58
N LEU A 115 10.84 7.35 -15.42
CA LEU A 115 10.27 8.68 -15.64
C LEU A 115 10.92 9.72 -14.73
N PHE A 116 10.89 9.53 -13.43
CA PHE A 116 11.43 10.52 -12.48
C PHE A 116 12.94 10.67 -12.61
N SER A 117 13.68 9.58 -12.90
CA SER A 117 15.11 9.69 -13.19
C SER A 117 15.41 10.54 -14.41
N ALA A 118 14.53 10.54 -15.42
CA ALA A 118 14.67 11.39 -16.58
C ALA A 118 14.41 12.89 -16.28
N TYR A 119 13.63 13.19 -15.23
CA TYR A 119 13.18 14.56 -14.90
C TYR A 119 13.83 15.17 -13.65
N SER A 120 14.22 14.38 -12.67
CA SER A 120 14.66 14.83 -11.33
C SER A 120 16.10 15.31 -11.22
N VAL A 121 16.85 15.43 -12.31
CA VAL A 121 18.22 15.97 -12.27
C VAL A 121 18.23 17.36 -12.85
N ASP A 122 18.95 18.26 -12.16
CA ASP A 122 19.21 19.65 -12.59
C ASP A 122 19.14 19.83 -14.11
N VAL A 123 18.21 20.67 -14.53
CA VAL A 123 17.93 21.02 -15.92
C VAL A 123 19.20 21.44 -16.69
N SER A 124 20.27 21.74 -15.97
CA SER A 124 21.56 22.15 -16.51
C SER A 124 22.49 21.02 -16.99
N SER A 125 22.22 19.76 -16.66
CA SER A 125 23.13 18.65 -16.94
C SER A 125 22.61 17.54 -17.85
N LYS A 126 21.29 17.53 -18.20
CA LYS A 126 20.72 16.49 -19.07
C LYS A 126 20.52 16.96 -20.50
N THR A 127 20.84 16.06 -21.42
CA THR A 127 20.59 16.26 -22.85
C THR A 127 19.17 15.80 -23.21
N ALA A 128 18.58 16.36 -24.27
CA ALA A 128 17.30 15.90 -24.83
C ALA A 128 17.32 14.39 -25.17
N ASN A 129 18.51 13.82 -25.38
CA ASN A 129 18.70 12.40 -25.65
C ASN A 129 18.38 11.50 -24.44
N ASP A 130 18.65 11.95 -23.22
CA ASP A 130 18.39 11.14 -22.01
C ASP A 130 16.88 10.97 -21.79
N VAL A 131 16.14 12.03 -22.02
CA VAL A 131 14.66 12.02 -21.95
C VAL A 131 14.07 11.15 -23.05
N SER A 132 14.52 11.29 -24.29
CA SER A 132 14.09 10.47 -25.43
C SER A 132 14.38 8.98 -25.21
N SER A 133 15.51 8.66 -24.61
CA SER A 133 15.90 7.28 -24.27
C SER A 133 14.96 6.68 -23.23
N ALA A 134 14.62 7.41 -22.18
CA ALA A 134 13.68 6.98 -21.16
C ALA A 134 12.27 6.72 -21.76
N PHE A 135 11.83 7.59 -22.67
CA PHE A 135 10.57 7.40 -23.39
C PHE A 135 10.54 6.15 -24.22
N ALA A 136 11.57 5.91 -25.03
CA ALA A 136 11.66 4.72 -25.85
C ALA A 136 11.59 3.42 -25.03
N GLN A 137 12.20 3.41 -23.85
CA GLN A 137 12.13 2.28 -22.92
C GLN A 137 10.71 2.08 -22.39
N ILE A 138 10.00 3.15 -22.01
CA ILE A 138 8.66 3.09 -21.44
C ILE A 138 7.61 2.73 -22.50
N GLN A 139 7.77 3.22 -23.72
CA GLN A 139 6.85 2.95 -24.82
C GLN A 139 6.65 1.46 -25.07
N SER A 140 7.72 0.67 -24.99
CA SER A 140 7.65 -0.78 -25.15
C SER A 140 6.94 -1.50 -24.00
N GLN A 141 6.70 -0.84 -22.87
CA GLN A 141 6.15 -1.41 -21.64
C GLN A 141 4.71 -0.99 -21.36
N LEU A 142 4.14 -0.10 -22.19
CA LEU A 142 2.79 0.42 -22.02
C LEU A 142 1.94 0.12 -23.27
N PRO A 143 0.62 -0.05 -23.11
CA PRO A 143 -0.31 0.01 -24.24
C PRO A 143 -0.16 1.34 -24.98
N ALA A 144 -0.32 1.30 -26.32
CA ALA A 144 -0.10 2.47 -27.17
C ALA A 144 -0.94 3.70 -26.76
N GLU A 145 -2.20 3.46 -26.38
CA GLU A 145 -3.12 4.52 -25.96
C GLU A 145 -2.66 5.15 -24.63
N SER A 146 -2.20 4.33 -23.67
CA SER A 146 -1.70 4.81 -22.38
C SER A 146 -0.43 5.63 -22.56
N PHE A 147 0.46 5.20 -23.46
CA PHE A 147 1.67 5.92 -23.77
C PHE A 147 1.36 7.27 -24.44
N SER A 148 0.42 7.30 -25.42
CA SER A 148 -0.01 8.54 -26.09
C SER A 148 -0.59 9.56 -25.10
N ILE A 149 -1.36 9.12 -24.10
CA ILE A 149 -1.89 10.00 -23.05
C ILE A 149 -0.74 10.56 -22.21
N LEU A 150 0.21 9.72 -21.80
CA LEU A 150 1.38 10.12 -21.03
C LEU A 150 2.23 11.15 -21.79
N GLU A 151 2.46 10.91 -23.08
CA GLU A 151 3.21 11.81 -23.95
C GLU A 151 2.49 13.15 -24.13
N ALA A 152 1.17 13.11 -24.40
CA ALA A 152 0.36 14.31 -24.60
C ALA A 152 0.20 15.15 -23.31
N SER A 153 0.18 14.52 -22.14
CA SER A 153 0.08 15.23 -20.84
C SER A 153 1.35 16.04 -20.52
N GLY A 154 2.45 15.70 -21.14
CA GLY A 154 3.75 16.29 -20.85
C GLY A 154 4.25 15.97 -19.43
N PHE A 155 5.55 16.15 -19.21
CA PHE A 155 6.16 15.76 -17.93
C PHE A 155 5.99 16.81 -16.83
N ALA A 156 5.67 18.06 -17.19
CA ALA A 156 5.40 19.12 -16.24
C ALA A 156 4.19 18.84 -15.34
N SER A 157 3.34 17.87 -15.73
CA SER A 157 2.18 17.44 -14.94
C SER A 157 2.48 16.27 -13.98
N LEU A 158 3.66 15.68 -14.05
CA LEU A 158 4.05 14.60 -13.13
C LEU A 158 4.45 15.21 -11.79
N LEU A 159 3.82 14.73 -10.74
CA LEU A 159 4.11 15.14 -9.37
C LEU A 159 4.80 14.02 -8.61
N ASP A 160 5.88 14.35 -7.91
CA ASP A 160 6.49 13.51 -6.89
C ASP A 160 6.08 13.97 -5.49
N THR A 161 6.28 13.10 -4.50
CA THR A 161 6.04 13.45 -3.10
C THR A 161 6.92 14.62 -2.63
N ASP A 162 8.11 14.75 -3.16
CA ASP A 162 9.03 15.82 -2.77
C ASP A 162 8.63 17.20 -3.29
N ASP A 163 7.76 17.29 -4.33
CA ASP A 163 7.15 18.55 -4.78
C ASP A 163 6.27 19.18 -3.69
N PHE A 164 5.81 18.38 -2.74
CA PHE A 164 5.00 18.85 -1.62
C PHE A 164 5.80 19.16 -0.35
N SER A 165 7.12 19.14 -0.40
CA SER A 165 7.99 19.27 0.78
C SER A 165 7.75 20.58 1.53
N ASP A 166 7.71 21.72 0.87
CA ASP A 166 7.51 23.04 1.49
C ASP A 166 6.11 23.17 2.12
N ALA A 167 5.09 22.66 1.41
CA ALA A 167 3.72 22.67 1.92
C ALA A 167 3.59 21.77 3.15
N LEU A 168 4.19 20.57 3.13
CA LEU A 168 4.23 19.68 4.27
C LEU A 168 4.98 20.31 5.46
N TYR A 169 6.17 20.87 5.22
CA TYR A 169 6.95 21.51 6.27
C TYR A 169 6.18 22.62 6.96
N THR A 170 5.53 23.49 6.17
CA THR A 170 4.65 24.54 6.69
C THR A 170 3.55 23.96 7.59
N LYS A 171 2.87 22.91 7.14
CA LYS A 171 1.85 22.23 7.96
C LYS A 171 2.43 21.65 9.25
N LEU A 172 3.58 21.02 9.18
CA LEU A 172 4.24 20.44 10.35
C LEU A 172 4.60 21.54 11.38
N LEU A 173 5.10 22.68 10.94
CA LEU A 173 5.38 23.82 11.80
C LEU A 173 4.12 24.38 12.49
N LEU A 174 3.03 24.53 11.75
CA LEU A 174 1.76 25.05 12.30
C LEU A 174 1.21 24.19 13.42
N TYR A 175 1.41 22.87 13.36
CA TYR A 175 0.86 21.93 14.35
C TYR A 175 1.88 21.39 15.34
N GLN A 176 3.13 21.85 15.33
CA GLN A 176 4.21 21.31 16.18
C GLN A 176 3.88 21.39 17.69
N HIS A 177 3.18 22.44 18.13
CA HIS A 177 2.81 22.61 19.53
C HIS A 177 1.59 21.77 19.93
N CYS A 178 0.58 21.71 19.06
CA CYS A 178 -0.66 20.96 19.31
C CYS A 178 -0.49 19.44 19.18
N GLY A 179 0.44 18.99 18.32
CA GLY A 179 0.61 17.58 17.96
C GLY A 179 -0.17 17.18 16.73
N TYR A 180 0.07 15.95 16.29
CA TYR A 180 -0.45 15.45 15.02
C TYR A 180 -1.47 14.32 15.19
N GLU A 181 -1.83 13.97 16.43
CA GLU A 181 -2.70 12.82 16.75
C GLU A 181 -4.12 12.96 16.20
N LYS A 182 -4.55 14.19 15.93
CA LYS A 182 -5.86 14.47 15.32
C LYS A 182 -5.95 14.04 13.86
N PHE A 183 -4.84 13.91 13.16
CA PHE A 183 -4.81 13.46 11.77
C PHE A 183 -4.93 11.94 11.69
N ALA A 184 -5.60 11.47 10.64
CA ALA A 184 -5.87 10.07 10.43
C ALA A 184 -4.59 9.21 10.46
N ASP A 185 -4.68 8.03 11.04
CA ASP A 185 -3.57 7.05 11.22
C ASP A 185 -2.37 7.54 12.04
N CYS A 186 -2.36 8.76 12.55
CA CYS A 186 -1.25 9.30 13.32
C CYS A 186 -1.34 8.89 14.79
N SER A 187 -0.57 7.89 15.17
CA SER A 187 -0.45 7.50 16.57
C SER A 187 0.32 8.53 17.39
N ARG A 188 0.08 8.57 18.71
CA ARG A 188 0.81 9.44 19.65
C ARG A 188 2.32 9.25 19.56
N GLU A 189 2.77 8.01 19.40
CA GLU A 189 4.19 7.68 19.24
C GLU A 189 4.78 8.34 17.99
N LEU A 190 4.09 8.20 16.83
CA LEU A 190 4.52 8.81 15.58
C LEU A 190 4.48 10.34 15.67
N SER A 191 3.46 10.92 16.30
CA SER A 191 3.35 12.36 16.53
C SER A 191 4.54 12.88 17.34
N CYS A 192 4.93 12.20 18.44
CA CYS A 192 6.10 12.55 19.23
C CYS A 192 7.40 12.44 18.40
N LYS A 193 7.50 11.40 17.55
CA LYS A 193 8.66 11.19 16.68
C LYS A 193 8.77 12.29 15.62
N ILE A 194 7.67 12.69 15.00
CA ILE A 194 7.62 13.83 14.07
C ILE A 194 8.11 15.11 14.75
N LYS A 195 7.58 15.45 15.94
CA LYS A 195 8.01 16.62 16.70
C LYS A 195 9.51 16.61 16.99
N LYS A 196 10.03 15.47 17.47
CA LYS A 196 11.43 15.31 17.84
C LYS A 196 12.38 15.56 16.67
N HIS A 197 12.01 15.10 15.48
CA HIS A 197 12.88 15.13 14.29
C HIS A 197 12.55 16.27 13.32
N LEU A 198 11.57 17.14 13.62
CA LEU A 198 11.14 18.20 12.73
C LEU A 198 12.27 19.13 12.29
N HIS A 199 13.24 19.39 13.15
CA HIS A 199 14.41 20.19 12.85
C HIS A 199 15.38 19.57 11.82
N GLN A 200 15.19 18.30 11.49
CA GLN A 200 15.96 17.55 10.49
C GLN A 200 15.20 17.40 9.16
N PHE A 201 14.08 18.08 9.01
CA PHE A 201 13.29 18.03 7.79
C PHE A 201 14.08 18.68 6.64
N MET A 202 14.22 17.95 5.53
CA MET A 202 14.82 18.43 4.28
C MET A 202 13.85 18.29 3.10
N SER A 203 13.25 17.11 2.95
CA SER A 203 12.21 16.82 1.96
C SER A 203 11.22 15.81 2.50
N PHE A 204 10.10 15.63 1.80
CA PHE A 204 9.07 14.65 2.17
C PHE A 204 9.66 13.24 2.26
N SER A 205 10.35 12.79 1.21
CA SER A 205 10.90 11.44 1.13
C SER A 205 12.03 11.20 2.15
N GLN A 206 12.91 12.19 2.32
CA GLN A 206 13.97 12.16 3.34
C GLN A 206 13.37 12.06 4.74
N PHE A 207 12.37 12.88 5.05
CA PHE A 207 11.74 12.91 6.37
C PHE A 207 10.96 11.63 6.64
N ALA A 208 10.23 11.09 5.65
CA ALA A 208 9.57 9.80 5.78
C ALA A 208 10.56 8.67 6.06
N SER A 209 11.74 8.69 5.43
CA SER A 209 12.81 7.72 5.65
C SER A 209 13.41 7.85 7.07
N LEU A 210 13.59 9.07 7.55
CA LEU A 210 14.10 9.36 8.89
C LEU A 210 13.15 8.86 10.00
N LEU A 211 11.83 8.98 9.76
CA LEU A 211 10.81 8.53 10.71
C LEU A 211 10.60 7.01 10.70
N LYS A 212 11.10 6.29 9.70
CA LYS A 212 10.95 4.83 9.58
C LYS A 212 11.53 4.10 10.80
N SER A 213 10.84 3.04 11.22
CA SER A 213 11.30 2.14 12.27
C SER A 213 10.91 0.70 11.96
N LYS A 214 11.33 -0.25 12.81
CA LYS A 214 10.94 -1.66 12.67
C LYS A 214 9.42 -1.84 12.78
N GLU A 215 8.75 -0.99 13.53
CA GLU A 215 7.31 -1.08 13.82
C GLU A 215 6.46 -0.24 12.86
N ILE A 216 7.02 0.84 12.29
CA ILE A 216 6.30 1.75 11.39
C ILE A 216 6.96 1.74 10.02
N THR A 217 6.24 1.21 9.03
CA THR A 217 6.72 1.11 7.65
C THR A 217 6.80 2.48 6.97
N TYR A 218 7.67 2.62 5.98
CA TYR A 218 7.81 3.83 5.16
C TYR A 218 6.47 4.26 4.53
N THR A 219 5.73 3.32 3.96
CA THR A 219 4.44 3.60 3.31
C THR A 219 3.38 4.10 4.30
N ARG A 220 3.38 3.60 5.54
CA ARG A 220 2.48 4.11 6.59
C ARG A 220 2.83 5.54 6.96
N ILE A 221 4.13 5.85 7.08
CA ILE A 221 4.59 7.21 7.36
C ILE A 221 4.19 8.15 6.23
N CYS A 222 4.44 7.79 4.96
CA CYS A 222 4.03 8.60 3.82
C CYS A 222 2.52 8.90 3.84
N ARG A 223 1.69 7.90 4.16
CA ARG A 223 0.24 8.09 4.28
C ARG A 223 -0.12 9.08 5.38
N VAL A 224 0.50 8.96 6.56
CA VAL A 224 0.26 9.91 7.67
C VAL A 224 0.71 11.33 7.30
N LEU A 225 1.87 11.48 6.67
CA LEU A 225 2.35 12.80 6.21
C LEU A 225 1.40 13.41 5.17
N LEU A 226 0.84 12.60 4.27
CA LEU A 226 -0.20 13.04 3.34
C LEU A 226 -1.50 13.41 4.05
N HIS A 227 -1.92 12.67 5.08
CA HIS A 227 -3.09 13.04 5.90
C HIS A 227 -2.89 14.39 6.58
N ILE A 228 -1.70 14.66 7.11
CA ILE A 228 -1.36 15.96 7.69
C ILE A 228 -1.39 17.06 6.63
N LEU A 229 -0.79 16.83 5.48
CA LEU A 229 -0.76 17.78 4.36
C LEU A 229 -2.16 18.12 3.88
N LEU A 230 -2.99 17.11 3.64
CA LEU A 230 -4.34 17.24 3.10
C LEU A 230 -5.41 17.53 4.15
N ASN A 231 -5.02 17.63 5.42
CA ASN A 231 -5.92 17.90 6.54
C ASN A 231 -7.00 16.83 6.74
N ILE A 232 -6.65 15.55 6.47
CA ILE A 232 -7.54 14.41 6.70
C ILE A 232 -7.51 14.06 8.18
N MET A 233 -8.63 14.19 8.85
CA MET A 233 -8.74 14.04 10.29
C MET A 233 -9.14 12.62 10.70
N GLN A 234 -8.86 12.23 11.93
CA GLN A 234 -9.28 10.95 12.50
C GLN A 234 -10.81 10.79 12.48
N GLU A 235 -11.54 11.87 12.69
CA GLU A 235 -13.00 11.89 12.65
C GLU A 235 -13.60 11.61 11.27
N ASP A 236 -12.90 11.98 10.19
CA ASP A 236 -13.36 11.72 8.81
C ASP A 236 -13.51 10.21 8.54
N TYR A 237 -12.76 9.37 9.26
CA TYR A 237 -12.87 7.92 9.18
C TYR A 237 -14.00 7.32 10.03
N THR A 238 -14.50 8.05 11.01
CA THR A 238 -15.58 7.60 11.90
C THR A 238 -16.96 7.93 11.35
N VAL A 239 -17.09 8.94 10.51
CA VAL A 239 -18.34 9.35 9.86
C VAL A 239 -18.72 8.46 8.68
N SER A 240 -17.78 7.72 8.13
CA SER A 240 -18.03 6.72 7.09
C SER A 240 -18.59 5.42 7.66
N SER A 241 -19.67 5.48 8.41
CA SER A 241 -20.61 4.36 8.41
C SER A 241 -21.14 4.27 6.97
N MET A 242 -20.86 3.16 6.29
CA MET A 242 -21.17 2.89 4.88
C MET A 242 -22.68 2.96 4.53
N ASN A 243 -23.49 3.66 5.29
CA ASN A 243 -24.93 3.77 5.08
C ASN A 243 -25.35 4.94 4.19
N GLU A 244 -24.44 5.83 3.80
CA GLU A 244 -24.79 6.98 2.96
C GLU A 244 -24.29 6.91 1.50
N CYS A 245 -23.53 5.89 1.14
CA CYS A 245 -23.07 5.72 -0.25
C CYS A 245 -23.90 4.73 -1.09
N ILE A 246 -25.06 4.28 -0.58
CA ILE A 246 -26.00 3.39 -1.30
C ILE A 246 -27.41 3.98 -1.17
N THR A 247 -27.62 5.16 -1.70
CA THR A 247 -28.93 5.67 -2.11
C THR A 247 -28.87 6.19 -3.52
#